data_599b63f2fc6e1b993e52f9c659db15f1
#
_entry.id   599b63f2fc6e1b993e52f9c659db15f1
#
_cell.length_a   1.000
_cell.length_b   1.000
_cell.length_c   1.000
_cell.angle_alpha   90.00
_cell.angle_beta   90.00
_cell.angle_gamma   90.00
#
_symmetry.space_group_name_H-M   'P 1'
#
loop_
_entity.id
_entity.type
_entity.pdbx_description
1 polymer ?
#
loop_
_entity_poly.entity_id
_entity_poly.type
_entity_poly.pdbx_seq_one_letter_code
_entity_poly.pdbx_strand_id
1 'polypeptide(L)'
;MKYNTLNGTDLEVSEICLGTMTWGRQNSENEGFEQMDYAFDQGINFWDTAELYPVPTLPELYGDTEKIIGNWLTKNGKRDELVIATKIAGKAPFTKHIRTTGFTPKGIAEAIDLSLQRLKTDYIDLYQLHWPTRNTNFFGKRDYPDEAFKTDEWKDNIYEVLSELGKQIASGKIRHIGLSNETPWGVMRFIEEHKREASLPKIATVQNPYSLLNRLYEIGLSEVSHRENIGLLPYSPLGFGVLSGKYLGGKSPEGARVTLFPNYSRYSGPIATKATEAYHEIAQKHGLSLPQMSLAYLRTKPFVTSTIIGATSMEQLKENVESASLVLSEEVIAAIEEVHNTYPNPAP
;
A
#
# COMPACT_ATOMS: atom_id res chain seq x y z
N MET A 1 10.37 2.21 -17.73
CA MET A 1 9.67 2.63 -16.49
C MET A 1 9.45 4.13 -16.54
N LYS A 2 8.28 4.65 -16.17
CA LYS A 2 8.04 6.09 -15.98
C LYS A 2 8.21 6.43 -14.50
N TYR A 3 8.53 7.70 -14.25
CA TYR A 3 8.71 8.21 -12.88
C TYR A 3 7.77 9.38 -12.62
N ASN A 4 7.28 9.46 -11.41
CA ASN A 4 6.43 10.53 -10.92
C ASN A 4 7.09 11.16 -9.69
N THR A 5 6.97 12.47 -9.53
CA THR A 5 7.37 13.11 -8.29
C THR A 5 6.42 12.71 -7.16
N LEU A 6 6.93 12.26 -6.03
CA LEU A 6 6.13 12.02 -4.84
C LEU A 6 5.60 13.38 -4.35
N ASN A 7 4.28 13.54 -4.37
CA ASN A 7 3.62 14.84 -4.24
C ASN A 7 4.17 15.70 -3.08
N GLY A 8 4.57 16.93 -3.40
CA GLY A 8 5.09 17.88 -2.42
C GLY A 8 6.49 17.55 -1.87
N THR A 9 7.24 16.66 -2.52
CA THR A 9 8.61 16.27 -2.14
C THR A 9 9.59 16.43 -3.30
N ASP A 10 10.86 16.15 -3.04
CA ASP A 10 11.94 16.08 -4.03
C ASP A 10 12.19 14.66 -4.57
N LEU A 11 11.37 13.68 -4.17
CA LEU A 11 11.57 12.28 -4.52
C LEU A 11 10.90 11.93 -5.86
N GLU A 12 11.67 11.39 -6.78
CA GLU A 12 11.16 10.75 -8.00
C GLU A 12 11.03 9.25 -7.79
N VAL A 13 9.81 8.72 -7.96
CA VAL A 13 9.46 7.32 -7.76
C VAL A 13 8.94 6.70 -9.05
N SER A 14 9.30 5.45 -9.30
CA SER A 14 8.73 4.67 -10.40
C SER A 14 7.20 4.57 -10.27
N GLU A 15 6.46 4.59 -11.38
CA GLU A 15 5.00 4.45 -11.41
C GLU A 15 4.49 3.09 -10.87
N ILE A 16 5.41 2.13 -10.73
CA ILE A 16 5.22 0.85 -10.05
C ILE A 16 6.13 0.81 -8.84
N CYS A 17 5.59 0.44 -7.69
CA CYS A 17 6.30 0.25 -6.43
C CYS A 17 6.37 -1.25 -6.11
N LEU A 18 7.54 -1.74 -5.69
CA LEU A 18 7.72 -3.12 -5.25
C LEU A 18 7.21 -3.30 -3.82
N GLY A 19 6.09 -4.01 -3.66
CA GLY A 19 5.55 -4.42 -2.38
C GLY A 19 6.19 -5.74 -1.90
N THR A 20 6.54 -5.81 -0.63
CA THR A 20 7.44 -6.84 -0.08
C THR A 20 6.77 -7.75 0.96
N MET A 21 5.47 -7.62 1.17
CA MET A 21 4.71 -8.19 2.29
C MET A 21 4.79 -9.72 2.46
N THR A 22 5.24 -10.44 1.44
CA THR A 22 5.28 -11.92 1.43
C THR A 22 6.65 -12.49 1.85
N TRP A 23 7.70 -11.67 1.87
CA TRP A 23 9.07 -12.12 2.12
C TRP A 23 9.33 -12.42 3.60
N GLY A 24 9.86 -13.60 3.86
CA GLY A 24 10.03 -14.15 5.21
C GLY A 24 8.91 -15.11 5.63
N ARG A 25 7.88 -15.30 4.75
CA ARG A 25 6.80 -16.26 5.02
C ARG A 25 6.39 -17.08 3.80
N GLN A 26 5.78 -16.45 2.77
CA GLN A 26 5.44 -17.12 1.51
C GLN A 26 6.64 -17.23 0.59
N ASN A 27 7.55 -16.28 0.68
CA ASN A 27 8.80 -16.27 -0.06
C ASN A 27 9.98 -16.28 0.92
N SER A 28 11.01 -17.03 0.55
CA SER A 28 12.31 -17.05 1.24
C SER A 28 13.08 -15.75 1.00
N GLU A 29 14.18 -15.54 1.73
CA GLU A 29 15.10 -14.43 1.51
C GLU A 29 15.70 -14.45 0.09
N ASN A 30 16.08 -15.63 -0.41
CA ASN A 30 16.64 -15.77 -1.77
C ASN A 30 15.65 -15.39 -2.85
N GLU A 31 14.38 -15.81 -2.74
CA GLU A 31 13.32 -15.40 -3.66
C GLU A 31 13.06 -13.89 -3.56
N GLY A 32 13.13 -13.31 -2.36
CA GLY A 32 13.07 -11.87 -2.17
C GLY A 32 14.22 -11.15 -2.88
N PHE A 33 15.43 -11.70 -2.83
CA PHE A 33 16.59 -11.16 -3.55
C PHE A 33 16.40 -11.20 -5.06
N GLU A 34 15.93 -12.31 -5.62
CA GLU A 34 15.62 -12.42 -7.05
C GLU A 34 14.59 -11.39 -7.50
N GLN A 35 13.56 -11.16 -6.68
CA GLN A 35 12.54 -10.15 -6.96
C GLN A 35 13.11 -8.72 -6.89
N MET A 36 13.97 -8.42 -5.90
CA MET A 36 14.62 -7.11 -5.77
C MET A 36 15.59 -6.85 -6.92
N ASP A 37 16.43 -7.82 -7.26
CA ASP A 37 17.38 -7.71 -8.39
C ASP A 37 16.61 -7.43 -9.69
N TYR A 38 15.58 -8.22 -9.99
CA TYR A 38 14.78 -8.02 -11.18
C TYR A 38 14.07 -6.67 -11.19
N ALA A 39 13.43 -6.28 -10.09
CA ALA A 39 12.71 -5.00 -10.01
C ALA A 39 13.67 -3.81 -10.20
N PHE A 40 14.83 -3.86 -9.57
CA PHE A 40 15.86 -2.85 -9.73
C PHE A 40 16.34 -2.74 -11.18
N ASP A 41 16.62 -3.86 -11.84
CA ASP A 41 17.04 -3.92 -13.25
C ASP A 41 15.96 -3.41 -14.21
N GLN A 42 14.67 -3.49 -13.84
CA GLN A 42 13.56 -2.91 -14.61
C GLN A 42 13.31 -1.42 -14.30
N GLY A 43 14.15 -0.80 -13.46
CA GLY A 43 14.05 0.61 -13.08
C GLY A 43 13.00 0.91 -12.01
N ILE A 44 12.59 -0.09 -11.23
CA ILE A 44 11.71 0.13 -10.06
C ILE A 44 12.59 0.58 -8.89
N ASN A 45 12.58 1.88 -8.62
CA ASN A 45 13.36 2.47 -7.55
C ASN A 45 12.58 2.68 -6.25
N PHE A 46 11.27 2.37 -6.22
CA PHE A 46 10.41 2.57 -5.06
C PHE A 46 9.98 1.24 -4.47
N TRP A 47 10.35 1.00 -3.20
CA TRP A 47 10.05 -0.25 -2.49
C TRP A 47 9.29 0.04 -1.20
N ASP A 48 8.22 -0.73 -0.97
CA ASP A 48 7.33 -0.57 0.17
C ASP A 48 7.37 -1.78 1.10
N THR A 49 7.68 -1.54 2.36
CA THR A 49 7.68 -2.53 3.44
C THR A 49 6.93 -2.02 4.69
N ALA A 50 6.99 -2.74 5.80
CA ALA A 50 6.47 -2.32 7.09
C ALA A 50 7.12 -3.10 8.25
N GLU A 51 7.17 -2.50 9.44
CA GLU A 51 7.73 -3.17 10.63
C GLU A 51 7.01 -4.48 10.94
N LEU A 52 5.69 -4.57 10.68
CA LEU A 52 4.90 -5.76 10.99
C LEU A 52 5.06 -6.91 9.98
N TYR A 53 5.67 -6.66 8.82
CA TYR A 53 5.77 -7.67 7.77
C TYR A 53 6.75 -8.80 8.13
N PRO A 54 6.48 -10.05 7.66
CA PRO A 54 5.47 -10.49 6.67
C PRO A 54 4.04 -10.65 7.21
N VAL A 55 3.07 -10.74 6.28
CA VAL A 55 1.64 -10.93 6.59
C VAL A 55 1.17 -12.31 6.09
N PRO A 56 0.36 -13.03 6.87
CA PRO A 56 -0.12 -12.76 8.24
C PRO A 56 1.02 -12.65 9.25
N THR A 57 0.94 -11.62 10.13
CA THR A 57 2.02 -11.39 11.09
C THR A 57 2.04 -12.44 12.20
N LEU A 58 3.24 -12.87 12.59
CA LEU A 58 3.51 -13.74 13.73
C LEU A 58 4.61 -13.11 14.58
N PRO A 59 4.61 -13.31 15.91
CA PRO A 59 5.63 -12.72 16.79
C PRO A 59 7.08 -13.07 16.37
N GLU A 60 7.31 -14.31 15.94
CA GLU A 60 8.60 -14.82 15.53
C GLU A 60 9.10 -14.30 14.18
N LEU A 61 8.20 -13.78 13.33
CA LEU A 61 8.53 -13.26 12.00
C LEU A 61 8.52 -11.73 11.93
N TYR A 62 8.21 -11.06 13.05
CA TYR A 62 8.13 -9.60 13.11
C TYR A 62 9.41 -8.92 12.62
N GLY A 63 9.25 -8.10 11.58
CA GLY A 63 10.35 -7.32 11.00
C GLY A 63 11.26 -8.09 10.05
N ASP A 64 10.97 -9.36 9.74
CA ASP A 64 11.84 -10.16 8.87
C ASP A 64 11.91 -9.61 7.45
N THR A 65 10.82 -9.05 6.94
CA THR A 65 10.84 -8.43 5.61
C THR A 65 11.80 -7.23 5.55
N GLU A 66 11.82 -6.38 6.57
CA GLU A 66 12.81 -5.28 6.65
C GLU A 66 14.24 -5.80 6.77
N LYS A 67 14.48 -6.90 7.50
CA LYS A 67 15.80 -7.54 7.58
C LYS A 67 16.27 -8.07 6.23
N ILE A 68 15.37 -8.72 5.45
CA ILE A 68 15.66 -9.22 4.11
C ILE A 68 16.08 -8.06 3.19
N ILE A 69 15.34 -6.94 3.21
CA ILE A 69 15.72 -5.74 2.46
C ILE A 69 17.07 -5.21 2.92
N GLY A 70 17.30 -5.10 4.23
CA GLY A 70 18.58 -4.65 4.80
C GLY A 70 19.77 -5.53 4.41
N ASN A 71 19.57 -6.84 4.33
CA ASN A 71 20.58 -7.79 3.85
C ASN A 71 20.92 -7.54 2.37
N TRP A 72 19.89 -7.33 1.54
CA TRP A 72 20.07 -7.00 0.12
C TRP A 72 20.81 -5.67 -0.06
N LEU A 73 20.43 -4.62 0.68
CA LEU A 73 21.09 -3.31 0.64
C LEU A 73 22.57 -3.41 1.01
N THR A 74 22.89 -4.17 2.07
CA THR A 74 24.28 -4.39 2.50
C THR A 74 25.08 -5.11 1.42
N LYS A 75 24.49 -6.10 0.74
CA LYS A 75 25.14 -6.89 -0.30
C LYS A 75 25.41 -6.08 -1.57
N ASN A 76 24.47 -5.21 -1.96
CA ASN A 76 24.48 -4.56 -3.27
C ASN A 76 24.97 -3.09 -3.23
N GLY A 77 24.98 -2.42 -2.06
CA GLY A 77 25.41 -1.02 -1.93
C GLY A 77 24.54 -0.01 -2.69
N LYS A 78 23.27 -0.33 -2.92
CA LYS A 78 22.36 0.43 -3.79
C LYS A 78 21.39 1.36 -3.03
N ARG A 79 21.69 1.68 -1.76
CA ARG A 79 20.74 2.44 -0.92
C ARG A 79 20.35 3.79 -1.52
N ASP A 80 21.29 4.52 -2.07
CA ASP A 80 21.07 5.88 -2.61
C ASP A 80 20.35 5.90 -3.96
N GLU A 81 20.21 4.74 -4.61
CA GLU A 81 19.46 4.59 -5.86
C GLU A 81 17.99 4.23 -5.62
N LEU A 82 17.59 4.04 -4.35
CA LEU A 82 16.27 3.56 -3.96
C LEU A 82 15.53 4.54 -3.06
N VAL A 83 14.23 4.63 -3.26
CA VAL A 83 13.27 5.24 -2.34
C VAL A 83 12.63 4.12 -1.53
N ILE A 84 12.87 4.09 -0.22
CA ILE A 84 12.35 3.04 0.67
C ILE A 84 11.25 3.62 1.56
N ALA A 85 10.06 3.02 1.48
CA ALA A 85 8.96 3.30 2.38
C ALA A 85 8.81 2.18 3.41
N THR A 86 8.65 2.54 4.68
CA THR A 86 8.21 1.60 5.73
C THR A 86 7.13 2.22 6.61
N LYS A 87 6.58 1.44 7.55
CA LYS A 87 5.38 1.85 8.30
C LYS A 87 5.45 1.40 9.74
N ILE A 88 5.00 2.29 10.65
CA ILE A 88 4.74 1.93 12.04
C ILE A 88 3.36 1.25 12.16
N ALA A 89 3.30 0.08 12.78
CA ALA A 89 2.05 -0.61 13.07
C ALA A 89 1.22 0.13 14.12
N GLY A 90 -0.07 0.25 13.90
CA GLY A 90 -1.01 0.74 14.90
C GLY A 90 -1.33 -0.32 15.96
N LYS A 91 -2.07 0.09 16.99
CA LYS A 91 -2.65 -0.82 17.97
C LYS A 91 -3.76 -1.66 17.33
N ALA A 92 -3.65 -2.99 17.42
CA ALA A 92 -4.68 -3.93 17.00
C ALA A 92 -4.53 -5.25 17.75
N PRO A 93 -5.57 -6.11 17.81
CA PRO A 93 -5.47 -7.43 18.44
C PRO A 93 -4.33 -8.29 17.88
N PHE A 94 -4.09 -8.22 16.57
CA PHE A 94 -3.06 -9.00 15.87
C PHE A 94 -1.65 -8.37 15.95
N THR A 95 -1.51 -7.16 16.51
CA THR A 95 -0.21 -6.47 16.71
C THR A 95 0.16 -6.29 18.19
N LYS A 96 -0.50 -7.00 19.11
CA LYS A 96 -0.20 -6.93 20.56
C LYS A 96 1.27 -7.23 20.88
N HIS A 97 1.91 -8.09 20.11
CA HIS A 97 3.33 -8.45 20.26
C HIS A 97 4.29 -7.34 19.79
N ILE A 98 3.79 -6.38 19.02
CA ILE A 98 4.55 -5.23 18.52
C ILE A 98 4.23 -3.99 19.36
N ARG A 99 2.91 -3.70 19.53
CA ARG A 99 2.44 -2.46 20.14
C ARG A 99 1.11 -2.65 20.86
N THR A 100 1.06 -2.17 22.11
CA THR A 100 -0.15 -2.22 22.94
C THR A 100 -0.83 -0.85 23.07
N THR A 101 -0.15 0.23 22.68
CA THR A 101 -0.65 1.61 22.71
C THR A 101 -0.95 2.11 21.30
N GLY A 102 -1.63 3.27 21.19
CA GLY A 102 -1.68 4.04 19.95
C GLY A 102 -0.31 4.65 19.59
N PHE A 103 -0.28 5.54 18.61
CA PHE A 103 0.92 6.28 18.27
C PHE A 103 1.25 7.27 19.38
N THR A 104 2.37 7.03 20.06
CA THR A 104 2.94 7.95 21.05
C THR A 104 4.30 8.46 20.55
N PRO A 105 4.75 9.66 20.96
CA PRO A 105 6.07 10.17 20.56
C PRO A 105 7.20 9.16 20.79
N LYS A 106 7.25 8.54 21.98
CA LYS A 106 8.25 7.52 22.32
C LYS A 106 8.13 6.29 21.41
N GLY A 107 6.91 5.78 21.19
CA GLY A 107 6.68 4.60 20.36
C GLY A 107 7.04 4.83 18.88
N ILE A 108 6.86 6.06 18.37
CA ILE A 108 7.26 6.44 17.01
C ILE A 108 8.79 6.45 16.90
N ALA A 109 9.49 7.11 17.82
CA ALA A 109 10.95 7.15 17.81
C ALA A 109 11.57 5.76 17.89
N GLU A 110 11.11 4.91 18.81
CA GLU A 110 11.57 3.51 18.96
C GLU A 110 11.30 2.68 17.69
N ALA A 111 10.12 2.82 17.06
CA ALA A 111 9.78 2.09 15.84
C ALA A 111 10.68 2.49 14.66
N ILE A 112 10.99 3.79 14.52
CA ILE A 112 11.90 4.30 13.48
C ILE A 112 13.30 3.72 13.70
N ASP A 113 13.83 3.76 14.92
CA ASP A 113 15.16 3.24 15.23
C ASP A 113 15.27 1.73 14.96
N LEU A 114 14.25 0.96 15.32
CA LEU A 114 14.20 -0.48 15.04
C LEU A 114 14.08 -0.77 13.53
N SER A 115 13.32 0.03 12.77
CA SER A 115 13.23 -0.12 11.32
C SER A 115 14.56 0.21 10.63
N LEU A 116 15.24 1.28 11.03
CA LEU A 116 16.58 1.64 10.54
C LEU A 116 17.60 0.52 10.81
N GLN A 117 17.56 -0.07 12.00
CA GLN A 117 18.43 -1.20 12.37
C GLN A 117 18.15 -2.42 11.48
N ARG A 118 16.88 -2.79 11.24
CA ARG A 118 16.52 -3.94 10.39
C ARG A 118 16.85 -3.70 8.93
N LEU A 119 16.57 -2.49 8.43
CA LEU A 119 16.89 -2.07 7.06
C LEU A 119 18.39 -1.81 6.84
N LYS A 120 19.20 -1.75 7.90
CA LYS A 120 20.64 -1.48 7.85
C LYS A 120 20.98 -0.21 7.08
N THR A 121 20.25 0.85 7.35
CA THR A 121 20.40 2.16 6.73
C THR A 121 20.23 3.26 7.78
N ASP A 122 20.79 4.44 7.51
CA ASP A 122 20.73 5.59 8.42
C ASP A 122 19.47 6.45 8.19
N TYR A 123 18.74 6.24 7.09
CA TYR A 123 17.55 7.02 6.77
C TYR A 123 16.49 6.19 6.04
N ILE A 124 15.22 6.63 6.21
CA ILE A 124 14.03 6.12 5.49
C ILE A 124 13.48 7.28 4.67
N ASP A 125 13.16 7.03 3.39
CA ASP A 125 12.66 8.09 2.51
C ASP A 125 11.20 8.46 2.80
N LEU A 126 10.33 7.47 3.03
CA LEU A 126 8.93 7.68 3.35
C LEU A 126 8.52 6.84 4.55
N TYR A 127 8.18 7.49 5.67
CA TYR A 127 7.70 6.80 6.87
C TYR A 127 6.19 6.97 7.02
N GLN A 128 5.46 5.87 7.17
CA GLN A 128 4.00 5.89 7.11
C GLN A 128 3.36 5.42 8.42
N LEU A 129 2.24 6.05 8.79
CA LEU A 129 1.35 5.55 9.83
C LEU A 129 0.44 4.47 9.19
N HIS A 130 0.58 3.20 9.61
CA HIS A 130 0.03 2.05 8.87
C HIS A 130 -1.49 1.97 8.87
N TRP A 131 -2.16 2.44 9.92
CA TRP A 131 -3.61 2.63 10.01
C TRP A 131 -3.97 3.58 11.15
N PRO A 132 -5.18 4.17 11.12
CA PRO A 132 -5.66 5.04 12.20
C PRO A 132 -5.71 4.31 13.55
N THR A 133 -5.37 5.02 14.63
CA THR A 133 -5.50 4.50 15.99
C THR A 133 -6.87 4.77 16.61
N ARG A 134 -7.70 5.55 15.96
CA ARG A 134 -9.10 5.78 16.32
C ARG A 134 -10.02 4.70 15.76
N ASN A 135 -11.22 4.60 16.32
CA ASN A 135 -12.24 3.70 15.80
C ASN A 135 -12.83 4.27 14.51
N THR A 136 -12.51 3.65 13.38
CA THR A 136 -12.98 4.06 12.04
C THR A 136 -13.00 2.86 11.10
N ASN A 137 -13.51 3.09 9.89
CA ASN A 137 -13.59 2.06 8.85
C ASN A 137 -12.26 1.93 8.08
N PHE A 138 -11.65 0.77 8.15
CA PHE A 138 -10.47 0.36 7.37
C PHE A 138 -10.40 -1.17 7.25
N PHE A 139 -9.52 -1.69 6.43
CA PHE A 139 -9.32 -3.13 6.19
C PHE A 139 -10.61 -3.89 5.79
N GLY A 140 -11.36 -3.36 4.81
CA GLY A 140 -12.56 -4.01 4.28
C GLY A 140 -13.85 -3.68 5.04
N LYS A 141 -13.82 -2.73 5.95
CA LYS A 141 -15.02 -2.16 6.55
C LYS A 141 -15.46 -0.96 5.70
N ARG A 142 -16.59 -1.07 5.03
CA ARG A 142 -17.12 -0.01 4.19
C ARG A 142 -17.69 1.15 5.01
N ASP A 143 -18.43 0.81 6.05
CA ASP A 143 -19.25 1.79 6.78
C ASP A 143 -18.52 2.24 8.06
N TYR A 144 -18.71 3.50 8.44
CA TYR A 144 -18.24 4.01 9.72
C TYR A 144 -18.97 3.27 10.86
N PRO A 145 -18.28 2.78 11.90
CA PRO A 145 -18.91 1.93 12.90
C PRO A 145 -19.85 2.72 13.81
N ASP A 146 -21.13 2.31 13.89
CA ASP A 146 -22.15 2.93 14.74
C ASP A 146 -21.71 2.98 16.21
N GLU A 147 -20.93 2.01 16.67
CA GLU A 147 -20.41 1.97 18.03
C GLU A 147 -19.47 3.14 18.33
N ALA A 148 -18.78 3.69 17.33
CA ALA A 148 -17.94 4.86 17.53
C ALA A 148 -18.73 6.11 17.97
N PHE A 149 -20.01 6.22 17.59
CA PHE A 149 -20.86 7.32 18.07
C PHE A 149 -21.19 7.22 19.55
N LYS A 150 -21.03 6.05 20.16
CA LYS A 150 -21.39 5.79 21.57
C LYS A 150 -20.19 5.72 22.49
N THR A 151 -19.08 5.16 22.03
CA THR A 151 -17.97 4.72 22.87
C THR A 151 -16.60 5.08 22.32
N ASP A 152 -16.50 6.17 21.55
CA ASP A 152 -15.18 6.61 21.05
C ASP A 152 -14.37 7.26 22.17
N GLU A 153 -13.40 6.49 22.70
CA GLU A 153 -12.46 6.94 23.73
C GLU A 153 -11.17 7.56 23.13
N TRP A 154 -11.07 7.64 21.79
CA TRP A 154 -9.88 8.20 21.16
C TRP A 154 -9.72 9.68 21.50
N LYS A 155 -8.51 10.04 21.90
CA LYS A 155 -8.11 11.42 22.10
C LYS A 155 -7.25 11.87 20.92
N ASP A 156 -7.59 13.02 20.33
CA ASP A 156 -6.82 13.60 19.25
C ASP A 156 -5.41 13.94 19.76
N ASN A 157 -4.43 13.23 19.22
CA ASN A 157 -3.01 13.42 19.48
C ASN A 157 -2.19 13.62 18.21
N ILE A 158 -2.86 14.08 17.14
CA ILE A 158 -2.21 14.27 15.82
C ILE A 158 -1.10 15.30 15.90
N TYR A 159 -1.27 16.34 16.73
CA TYR A 159 -0.21 17.32 16.96
C TYR A 159 1.07 16.69 17.53
N GLU A 160 0.93 15.86 18.57
CA GLU A 160 2.06 15.18 19.21
C GLU A 160 2.74 14.18 18.25
N VAL A 161 1.93 13.49 17.42
CA VAL A 161 2.42 12.57 16.39
C VAL A 161 3.23 13.35 15.34
N LEU A 162 2.69 14.44 14.79
CA LEU A 162 3.40 15.25 13.80
C LEU A 162 4.63 15.94 14.39
N SER A 163 4.56 16.42 15.63
CA SER A 163 5.71 17.00 16.33
C SER A 163 6.86 16.01 16.45
N GLU A 164 6.55 14.75 16.81
CA GLU A 164 7.59 13.73 16.91
C GLU A 164 8.16 13.36 15.53
N LEU A 165 7.31 13.16 14.52
CA LEU A 165 7.76 12.90 13.16
C LEU A 165 8.63 14.04 12.62
N GLY A 166 8.30 15.29 12.95
CA GLY A 166 9.11 16.46 12.63
C GLY A 166 10.50 16.41 13.25
N LYS A 167 10.65 15.97 14.51
CA LYS A 167 11.97 15.74 15.14
C LYS A 167 12.76 14.67 14.44
N GLN A 168 12.10 13.59 14.00
CA GLN A 168 12.75 12.49 13.28
C GLN A 168 13.22 12.95 11.89
N ILE A 169 12.47 13.84 11.23
CA ILE A 169 12.91 14.49 9.97
C ILE A 169 14.12 15.40 10.25
N ALA A 170 14.03 16.26 11.26
CA ALA A 170 15.13 17.17 11.63
C ALA A 170 16.43 16.43 12.02
N SER A 171 16.32 15.23 12.56
CA SER A 171 17.47 14.36 12.86
C SER A 171 18.02 13.59 11.65
N GLY A 172 17.37 13.68 10.48
CA GLY A 172 17.76 12.98 9.26
C GLY A 172 17.39 11.50 9.20
N LYS A 173 16.66 10.96 10.18
CA LYS A 173 16.26 9.55 10.23
C LYS A 173 15.15 9.20 9.24
N ILE A 174 14.24 10.14 8.96
CA ILE A 174 13.21 10.00 7.94
C ILE A 174 13.18 11.28 7.08
N ARG A 175 12.81 11.16 5.80
CA ARG A 175 12.76 12.33 4.90
C ARG A 175 11.33 12.88 4.79
N HIS A 176 10.38 12.04 4.52
CA HIS A 176 8.97 12.40 4.32
C HIS A 176 8.05 11.46 5.08
N ILE A 177 6.80 11.89 5.26
CA ILE A 177 5.77 11.14 5.97
C ILE A 177 4.54 10.89 5.12
N GLY A 178 3.86 9.78 5.38
CA GLY A 178 2.61 9.40 4.74
C GLY A 178 1.63 8.75 5.71
N LEU A 179 0.40 8.60 5.26
CA LEU A 179 -0.65 7.89 5.98
C LEU A 179 -1.03 6.62 5.22
N SER A 180 -1.60 5.66 5.91
CA SER A 180 -2.14 4.46 5.27
C SER A 180 -3.47 4.07 5.92
N ASN A 181 -4.39 3.51 5.12
CA ASN A 181 -5.73 3.13 5.55
C ASN A 181 -6.53 4.29 6.18
N GLU A 182 -6.26 5.51 5.71
CA GLU A 182 -6.83 6.70 6.30
C GLU A 182 -8.08 7.16 5.56
N THR A 183 -8.99 7.78 6.29
CA THR A 183 -10.25 8.34 5.79
C THR A 183 -10.07 9.81 5.36
N PRO A 184 -10.99 10.38 4.55
CA PRO A 184 -10.93 11.79 4.19
C PRO A 184 -10.83 12.72 5.41
N TRP A 185 -11.62 12.43 6.47
CA TRP A 185 -11.57 13.23 7.71
C TRP A 185 -10.17 13.20 8.35
N GLY A 186 -9.58 12.01 8.49
CA GLY A 186 -8.27 11.91 9.12
C GLY A 186 -7.17 12.56 8.30
N VAL A 187 -7.18 12.40 6.96
CA VAL A 187 -6.23 13.09 6.08
C VAL A 187 -6.34 14.61 6.28
N MET A 188 -7.55 15.15 6.24
CA MET A 188 -7.76 16.60 6.44
C MET A 188 -7.37 17.07 7.85
N ARG A 189 -7.55 16.21 8.87
CA ARG A 189 -7.16 16.56 10.24
C ARG A 189 -5.62 16.68 10.41
N PHE A 190 -4.85 15.79 9.74
CA PHE A 190 -3.38 15.93 9.67
C PHE A 190 -2.96 17.19 8.92
N ILE A 191 -3.62 17.50 7.81
CA ILE A 191 -3.36 18.70 7.01
C ILE A 191 -3.69 19.97 7.82
N GLU A 192 -4.76 19.96 8.57
CA GLU A 192 -5.16 21.08 9.42
C GLU A 192 -4.08 21.43 10.47
N GLU A 193 -3.48 20.43 11.12
CA GLU A 193 -2.38 20.67 12.05
C GLU A 193 -1.17 21.28 11.36
N HIS A 194 -0.77 20.77 10.19
CA HIS A 194 0.30 21.38 9.41
C HIS A 194 -0.03 22.84 9.01
N LYS A 195 -1.27 23.14 8.63
CA LYS A 195 -1.69 24.51 8.27
C LYS A 195 -1.72 25.46 9.47
N ARG A 196 -2.02 24.94 10.66
CA ARG A 196 -1.98 25.72 11.91
C ARG A 196 -0.55 26.04 12.34
N GLU A 197 0.35 25.09 12.15
CA GLU A 197 1.75 25.22 12.51
C GLU A 197 2.65 24.68 11.40
N ALA A 198 3.14 25.57 10.55
CA ALA A 198 3.92 25.24 9.36
C ALA A 198 5.29 24.58 9.65
N SER A 199 5.72 24.55 10.91
CA SER A 199 6.89 23.79 11.36
C SER A 199 6.64 22.29 11.45
N LEU A 200 5.38 21.85 11.54
CA LEU A 200 5.00 20.45 11.50
C LEU A 200 5.12 19.92 10.06
N PRO A 201 5.54 18.65 9.88
CA PRO A 201 5.67 18.08 8.55
C PRO A 201 4.32 17.92 7.86
N LYS A 202 4.30 18.15 6.55
CA LYS A 202 3.15 17.83 5.69
C LYS A 202 3.18 16.35 5.29
N ILE A 203 2.02 15.71 5.27
CA ILE A 203 1.89 14.36 4.68
C ILE A 203 2.02 14.44 3.16
N ALA A 204 2.82 13.55 2.57
CA ALA A 204 3.06 13.49 1.13
C ALA A 204 2.13 12.50 0.43
N THR A 205 1.75 11.40 1.11
CA THR A 205 1.00 10.29 0.50
C THR A 205 -0.09 9.75 1.40
N VAL A 206 -1.07 9.11 0.74
CA VAL A 206 -2.00 8.18 1.38
C VAL A 206 -1.84 6.81 0.72
N GLN A 207 -1.56 5.77 1.49
CA GLN A 207 -1.51 4.40 1.00
C GLN A 207 -2.80 3.67 1.37
N ASN A 208 -3.72 3.58 0.44
CA ASN A 208 -5.05 2.97 0.63
C ASN A 208 -5.34 1.88 -0.40
N PRO A 209 -6.31 0.97 -0.13
CA PRO A 209 -6.73 0.00 -1.13
C PRO A 209 -7.33 0.71 -2.33
N TYR A 210 -6.87 0.34 -3.53
CA TYR A 210 -7.47 0.82 -4.77
C TYR A 210 -7.25 -0.20 -5.89
N SER A 211 -8.34 -0.63 -6.51
CA SER A 211 -8.37 -1.63 -7.59
C SER A 211 -9.68 -1.55 -8.35
N LEU A 212 -9.82 -2.31 -9.43
CA LEU A 212 -11.11 -2.42 -10.15
C LEU A 212 -12.27 -2.92 -9.26
N LEU A 213 -11.96 -3.60 -8.14
CA LEU A 213 -12.96 -4.10 -7.19
C LEU A 213 -13.22 -3.14 -6.01
N ASN A 214 -12.36 -2.14 -5.82
CA ASN A 214 -12.48 -1.15 -4.76
C ASN A 214 -12.03 0.22 -5.25
N ARG A 215 -12.97 1.08 -5.54
CA ARG A 215 -12.75 2.45 -6.03
C ARG A 215 -13.25 3.51 -5.04
N LEU A 216 -13.37 3.15 -3.75
CA LEU A 216 -13.84 4.07 -2.70
C LEU A 216 -13.00 5.34 -2.59
N TYR A 217 -11.71 5.27 -2.94
CA TYR A 217 -10.83 6.44 -2.95
C TYR A 217 -11.36 7.58 -3.84
N GLU A 218 -12.04 7.25 -4.93
CA GLU A 218 -12.61 8.22 -5.87
C GLU A 218 -13.72 9.07 -5.27
N ILE A 219 -14.41 8.57 -4.23
CA ILE A 219 -15.61 9.24 -3.67
C ILE A 219 -15.27 10.50 -2.88
N GLY A 220 -14.14 10.51 -2.15
CA GLY A 220 -13.80 11.67 -1.31
C GLY A 220 -12.31 11.98 -1.28
N LEU A 221 -11.46 10.95 -1.21
CA LEU A 221 -10.02 11.16 -1.12
C LEU A 221 -9.38 11.68 -2.41
N SER A 222 -9.96 11.41 -3.58
CA SER A 222 -9.46 11.95 -4.85
C SER A 222 -9.52 13.48 -4.90
N GLU A 223 -10.57 14.10 -4.37
CA GLU A 223 -10.64 15.56 -4.25
C GLU A 223 -9.61 16.10 -3.25
N VAL A 224 -9.45 15.43 -2.10
CA VAL A 224 -8.40 15.79 -1.13
C VAL A 224 -7.01 15.69 -1.77
N SER A 225 -6.74 14.61 -2.52
CA SER A 225 -5.48 14.45 -3.25
C SER A 225 -5.19 15.63 -4.19
N HIS A 226 -6.19 16.03 -4.96
CA HIS A 226 -6.07 17.13 -5.92
C HIS A 226 -5.81 18.47 -5.21
N ARG A 227 -6.64 18.80 -4.23
CA ARG A 227 -6.59 20.13 -3.58
C ARG A 227 -5.41 20.29 -2.65
N GLU A 228 -5.01 19.24 -1.98
CA GLU A 228 -3.95 19.26 -0.99
C GLU A 228 -2.60 18.74 -1.53
N ASN A 229 -2.54 18.40 -2.82
CA ASN A 229 -1.35 17.84 -3.47
C ASN A 229 -0.76 16.66 -2.69
N ILE A 230 -1.57 15.59 -2.53
CA ILE A 230 -1.22 14.36 -1.85
C ILE A 230 -1.41 13.18 -2.80
N GLY A 231 -0.40 12.33 -2.95
CA GLY A 231 -0.45 11.20 -3.86
C GLY A 231 -1.08 9.94 -3.24
N LEU A 232 -1.82 9.17 -4.05
CA LEU A 232 -2.22 7.81 -3.67
C LEU A 232 -1.14 6.81 -4.02
N LEU A 233 -0.84 5.93 -3.06
CA LEU A 233 -0.10 4.68 -3.26
C LEU A 233 -1.09 3.51 -3.16
N PRO A 234 -1.66 3.02 -4.28
CA PRO A 234 -2.61 1.91 -4.26
C PRO A 234 -1.96 0.63 -3.75
N TYR A 235 -2.51 0.02 -2.70
CA TYR A 235 -2.17 -1.35 -2.34
C TYR A 235 -3.29 -2.32 -2.72
N SER A 236 -2.99 -3.61 -2.82
CA SER A 236 -3.89 -4.67 -3.33
C SER A 236 -4.50 -4.35 -4.69
N PRO A 237 -3.72 -3.84 -5.66
CA PRO A 237 -4.24 -3.45 -6.98
C PRO A 237 -4.87 -4.61 -7.75
N LEU A 238 -4.50 -5.86 -7.41
CA LEU A 238 -5.07 -7.10 -7.94
C LEU A 238 -6.01 -7.82 -6.95
N GLY A 239 -6.49 -7.16 -5.89
CA GLY A 239 -7.46 -7.72 -4.95
C GLY A 239 -7.03 -9.08 -4.37
N PHE A 240 -5.85 -9.16 -3.74
CA PHE A 240 -5.26 -10.44 -3.26
C PHE A 240 -5.08 -11.51 -4.35
N GLY A 241 -4.95 -11.09 -5.61
CA GLY A 241 -4.81 -11.96 -6.77
C GLY A 241 -6.16 -12.39 -7.38
N VAL A 242 -7.29 -11.87 -6.93
CA VAL A 242 -8.61 -12.16 -7.53
C VAL A 242 -8.65 -11.63 -8.96
N LEU A 243 -8.15 -10.43 -9.21
CA LEU A 243 -8.04 -9.83 -10.55
C LEU A 243 -6.95 -10.45 -11.43
N SER A 244 -6.37 -11.59 -11.04
CA SER A 244 -5.63 -12.43 -11.98
C SER A 244 -6.50 -13.47 -12.68
N GLY A 245 -7.77 -13.61 -12.27
CA GLY A 245 -8.70 -14.60 -12.81
C GLY A 245 -8.47 -16.02 -12.28
N LYS A 246 -7.41 -16.28 -11.51
CA LYS A 246 -7.04 -17.64 -11.06
C LYS A 246 -8.07 -18.35 -10.17
N TYR A 247 -8.98 -17.59 -9.56
CA TYR A 247 -10.06 -18.12 -8.71
C TYR A 247 -11.39 -18.26 -9.46
N LEU A 248 -11.49 -17.84 -10.73
CA LEU A 248 -12.71 -17.93 -11.52
C LEU A 248 -13.11 -19.40 -11.72
N GLY A 249 -14.42 -19.64 -11.81
CA GLY A 249 -14.99 -20.98 -11.91
C GLY A 249 -14.85 -21.79 -10.62
N GLY A 250 -14.71 -21.14 -9.45
CA GLY A 250 -14.59 -21.80 -8.15
C GLY A 250 -13.24 -22.47 -7.89
N LYS A 251 -12.21 -22.11 -8.66
CA LYS A 251 -10.85 -22.67 -8.50
C LYS A 251 -10.21 -22.19 -7.19
N SER A 252 -9.38 -23.05 -6.59
CA SER A 252 -8.61 -22.76 -5.38
C SER A 252 -7.16 -23.20 -5.58
N PRO A 253 -6.35 -22.46 -6.39
CA PRO A 253 -4.99 -22.87 -6.70
C PRO A 253 -4.14 -23.02 -5.44
N GLU A 254 -3.33 -24.08 -5.39
CA GLU A 254 -2.39 -24.32 -4.32
C GLU A 254 -1.38 -23.16 -4.21
N GLY A 255 -1.00 -22.79 -2.99
CA GLY A 255 -0.08 -21.68 -2.74
C GLY A 255 -0.66 -20.28 -2.95
N ALA A 256 -1.87 -20.15 -3.53
CA ALA A 256 -2.52 -18.87 -3.72
C ALA A 256 -3.06 -18.29 -2.41
N ARG A 257 -2.97 -16.97 -2.23
CA ARG A 257 -3.26 -16.28 -0.95
C ARG A 257 -4.63 -16.61 -0.36
N VAL A 258 -5.70 -16.54 -1.15
CA VAL A 258 -7.06 -16.82 -0.65
C VAL A 258 -7.25 -18.28 -0.31
N THR A 259 -6.53 -19.19 -0.99
CA THR A 259 -6.51 -20.63 -0.69
C THR A 259 -5.76 -20.90 0.63
N LEU A 260 -4.57 -20.31 0.80
CA LEU A 260 -3.75 -20.48 1.99
C LEU A 260 -4.38 -19.83 3.24
N PHE A 261 -5.06 -18.69 3.04
CA PHE A 261 -5.60 -17.89 4.12
C PHE A 261 -7.09 -17.56 3.87
N PRO A 262 -8.02 -18.51 4.11
CA PRO A 262 -9.46 -18.31 3.82
C PRO A 262 -10.09 -17.11 4.49
N ASN A 263 -9.53 -16.64 5.61
CA ASN A 263 -9.98 -15.43 6.31
C ASN A 263 -9.70 -14.13 5.52
N TYR A 264 -8.84 -14.19 4.49
CA TYR A 264 -8.59 -13.07 3.58
C TYR A 264 -9.65 -13.04 2.46
N SER A 265 -10.93 -13.00 2.84
CA SER A 265 -12.08 -13.11 1.94
C SER A 265 -12.57 -11.77 1.37
N ARG A 266 -11.92 -10.62 1.72
CA ARG A 266 -12.38 -9.28 1.31
C ARG A 266 -12.78 -9.19 -0.17
N TYR A 267 -11.98 -9.76 -1.06
CA TYR A 267 -12.17 -9.68 -2.51
C TYR A 267 -12.85 -10.90 -3.13
N SER A 268 -13.34 -11.87 -2.33
CA SER A 268 -13.85 -13.15 -2.81
C SER A 268 -15.37 -13.28 -2.66
N GLY A 269 -16.09 -12.20 -2.37
CA GLY A 269 -17.55 -12.21 -2.26
C GLY A 269 -18.23 -12.45 -3.62
N PRO A 270 -19.50 -12.89 -3.63
CA PRO A 270 -20.23 -13.21 -4.87
C PRO A 270 -20.29 -12.06 -5.89
N ILE A 271 -20.45 -10.82 -5.41
CA ILE A 271 -20.48 -9.64 -6.27
C ILE A 271 -19.10 -9.34 -6.86
N ALA A 272 -18.03 -9.50 -6.05
CA ALA A 272 -16.67 -9.33 -6.53
C ALA A 272 -16.30 -10.39 -7.58
N THR A 273 -16.78 -11.64 -7.43
CA THR A 273 -16.61 -12.69 -8.42
C THR A 273 -17.27 -12.31 -9.75
N LYS A 274 -18.54 -11.89 -9.74
CA LYS A 274 -19.25 -11.43 -10.96
C LYS A 274 -18.56 -10.24 -11.64
N ALA A 275 -18.10 -9.26 -10.86
CA ALA A 275 -17.34 -8.15 -11.41
C ALA A 275 -16.02 -8.62 -12.04
N THR A 276 -15.32 -9.56 -11.39
CA THR A 276 -14.07 -10.13 -11.93
C THR A 276 -14.32 -10.91 -13.23
N GLU A 277 -15.41 -11.67 -13.32
CA GLU A 277 -15.84 -12.35 -14.56
C GLU A 277 -16.03 -11.34 -15.69
N ALA A 278 -16.78 -10.26 -15.44
CA ALA A 278 -17.01 -9.21 -16.43
C ALA A 278 -15.70 -8.50 -16.87
N TYR A 279 -14.79 -8.19 -15.94
CA TYR A 279 -13.47 -7.65 -16.29
C TYR A 279 -12.62 -8.65 -17.09
N HIS A 280 -12.75 -9.95 -16.78
CA HIS A 280 -12.04 -11.00 -17.53
C HIS A 280 -12.55 -11.10 -18.97
N GLU A 281 -13.85 -11.00 -19.21
CA GLU A 281 -14.46 -10.95 -20.54
C GLU A 281 -13.94 -9.75 -21.36
N ILE A 282 -13.80 -8.57 -20.75
CA ILE A 282 -13.19 -7.41 -21.41
C ILE A 282 -11.75 -7.72 -21.80
N ALA A 283 -10.95 -8.23 -20.87
CA ALA A 283 -9.55 -8.57 -21.13
C ALA A 283 -9.43 -9.58 -22.31
N GLN A 284 -10.24 -10.65 -22.29
CA GLN A 284 -10.27 -11.64 -23.37
C GLN A 284 -10.67 -11.03 -24.71
N LYS A 285 -11.74 -10.22 -24.77
CA LYS A 285 -12.22 -9.58 -26.00
C LYS A 285 -11.15 -8.72 -26.64
N HIS A 286 -10.30 -8.06 -25.85
CA HIS A 286 -9.26 -7.17 -26.34
C HIS A 286 -7.85 -7.79 -26.37
N GLY A 287 -7.73 -9.10 -26.13
CA GLY A 287 -6.44 -9.80 -26.15
C GLY A 287 -5.47 -9.34 -25.07
N LEU A 288 -5.98 -8.90 -23.91
CA LEU A 288 -5.19 -8.40 -22.79
C LEU A 288 -5.08 -9.43 -21.66
N SER A 289 -3.98 -9.39 -20.89
CA SER A 289 -3.91 -10.02 -19.58
C SER A 289 -4.79 -9.24 -18.60
N LEU A 290 -5.64 -9.96 -17.83
CA LEU A 290 -6.50 -9.30 -16.81
C LEU A 290 -5.67 -8.59 -15.72
N PRO A 291 -4.56 -9.16 -15.16
CA PRO A 291 -3.68 -8.42 -14.27
C PRO A 291 -3.11 -7.16 -14.90
N GLN A 292 -2.57 -7.24 -16.12
CA GLN A 292 -1.97 -6.08 -16.80
C GLN A 292 -3.01 -5.00 -17.10
N MET A 293 -4.21 -5.37 -17.57
CA MET A 293 -5.33 -4.44 -17.77
C MET A 293 -5.71 -3.74 -16.47
N SER A 294 -5.83 -4.51 -15.38
CA SER A 294 -6.17 -3.98 -14.05
C SER A 294 -5.13 -2.97 -13.55
N LEU A 295 -3.84 -3.29 -13.64
CA LEU A 295 -2.76 -2.41 -13.24
C LEU A 295 -2.63 -1.16 -14.14
N ALA A 296 -2.78 -1.34 -15.45
CA ALA A 296 -2.75 -0.23 -16.40
C ALA A 296 -3.89 0.76 -16.16
N TYR A 297 -5.08 0.28 -15.81
CA TYR A 297 -6.21 1.14 -15.48
C TYR A 297 -5.92 2.07 -14.30
N LEU A 298 -5.29 1.59 -13.23
CA LEU A 298 -4.99 2.42 -12.07
C LEU A 298 -4.10 3.61 -12.44
N ARG A 299 -3.14 3.41 -13.36
CA ARG A 299 -2.24 4.47 -13.83
C ARG A 299 -2.93 5.54 -14.70
N THR A 300 -4.16 5.30 -15.15
CA THR A 300 -4.94 6.35 -15.83
C THR A 300 -5.46 7.43 -14.87
N LYS A 301 -5.42 7.17 -13.56
CA LYS A 301 -5.99 8.07 -12.55
C LYS A 301 -4.96 9.10 -12.09
N PRO A 302 -5.25 10.40 -12.18
CA PRO A 302 -4.27 11.48 -11.91
C PRO A 302 -3.84 11.57 -10.45
N PHE A 303 -4.58 10.97 -9.53
CA PHE A 303 -4.27 10.93 -8.11
C PHE A 303 -3.36 9.74 -7.73
N VAL A 304 -3.10 8.81 -8.64
CA VAL A 304 -2.20 7.66 -8.40
C VAL A 304 -0.76 8.06 -8.68
N THR A 305 0.08 8.00 -7.67
CA THR A 305 1.52 8.32 -7.80
C THR A 305 2.33 7.08 -8.16
N SER A 306 2.17 5.98 -7.44
CA SER A 306 2.90 4.73 -7.68
C SER A 306 2.08 3.54 -7.18
N THR A 307 1.88 2.54 -8.04
CA THR A 307 1.05 1.36 -7.72
C THR A 307 1.90 0.28 -7.07
N ILE A 308 1.54 -0.11 -5.84
CA ILE A 308 2.25 -1.15 -5.10
C ILE A 308 1.84 -2.52 -5.61
N ILE A 309 2.73 -3.18 -6.34
CA ILE A 309 2.55 -4.56 -6.79
C ILE A 309 3.16 -5.54 -5.79
N GLY A 310 2.61 -6.76 -5.72
CA GLY A 310 3.18 -7.88 -4.97
C GLY A 310 3.16 -9.13 -5.82
N ALA A 311 4.14 -10.01 -5.63
CA ALA A 311 4.22 -11.28 -6.31
C ALA A 311 4.74 -12.37 -5.38
N THR A 312 4.28 -13.61 -5.59
CA THR A 312 4.81 -14.80 -4.91
C THR A 312 5.65 -15.68 -5.84
N SER A 313 5.76 -15.29 -7.12
CA SER A 313 6.66 -15.92 -8.09
C SER A 313 7.23 -14.89 -9.05
N MET A 314 8.35 -15.21 -9.68
CA MET A 314 8.99 -14.36 -10.67
C MET A 314 8.12 -14.15 -11.92
N GLU A 315 7.32 -15.16 -12.29
CA GLU A 315 6.36 -15.03 -13.40
C GLU A 315 5.32 -13.94 -13.14
N GLN A 316 4.72 -13.94 -11.94
CA GLN A 316 3.77 -12.90 -11.52
C GLN A 316 4.44 -11.52 -11.48
N LEU A 317 5.67 -11.43 -10.97
CA LEU A 317 6.39 -10.17 -10.92
C LEU A 317 6.63 -9.61 -12.32
N LYS A 318 7.10 -10.45 -13.25
CA LYS A 318 7.33 -10.07 -14.65
C LYS A 318 6.06 -9.56 -15.31
N GLU A 319 4.97 -10.33 -15.21
CA GLU A 319 3.65 -9.95 -15.75
C GLU A 319 3.19 -8.59 -15.20
N ASN A 320 3.32 -8.38 -13.88
CA ASN A 320 2.95 -7.12 -13.25
C ASN A 320 3.81 -5.94 -13.74
N VAL A 321 5.13 -6.12 -13.87
CA VAL A 321 6.06 -5.09 -14.33
C VAL A 321 5.83 -4.75 -15.80
N GLU A 322 5.57 -5.72 -16.65
CA GLU A 322 5.25 -5.52 -18.07
C GLU A 322 4.01 -4.64 -18.28
N SER A 323 3.09 -4.62 -17.29
CA SER A 323 1.94 -3.71 -17.34
C SER A 323 2.32 -2.23 -17.50
N ALA A 324 3.54 -1.83 -17.10
CA ALA A 324 4.03 -0.46 -17.21
C ALA A 324 4.04 0.06 -18.67
N SER A 325 4.21 -0.83 -19.63
CA SER A 325 4.19 -0.49 -21.06
C SER A 325 2.79 -0.47 -21.68
N LEU A 326 1.79 -1.01 -21.00
CA LEU A 326 0.42 -1.13 -21.51
C LEU A 326 -0.33 0.20 -21.42
N VAL A 327 -0.80 0.67 -22.56
CA VAL A 327 -1.73 1.81 -22.66
C VAL A 327 -3.10 1.28 -23.09
N LEU A 328 -4.12 1.53 -22.27
CA LEU A 328 -5.49 1.10 -22.55
C LEU A 328 -6.14 2.03 -23.58
N SER A 329 -6.90 1.45 -24.51
CA SER A 329 -7.74 2.24 -25.43
C SER A 329 -8.95 2.84 -24.68
N GLU A 330 -9.52 3.91 -25.26
CA GLU A 330 -10.74 4.52 -24.71
C GLU A 330 -11.90 3.52 -24.64
N GLU A 331 -12.01 2.59 -25.61
CA GLU A 331 -13.02 1.53 -25.61
C GLU A 331 -12.86 0.60 -24.38
N VAL A 332 -11.65 0.18 -24.06
CA VAL A 332 -11.38 -0.65 -22.88
C VAL A 332 -11.69 0.10 -21.60
N ILE A 333 -11.27 1.37 -21.50
CA ILE A 333 -11.57 2.21 -20.32
C ILE A 333 -13.10 2.36 -20.15
N ALA A 334 -13.83 2.66 -21.21
CA ALA A 334 -15.29 2.79 -21.17
C ALA A 334 -15.97 1.48 -20.73
N ALA A 335 -15.52 0.33 -21.24
CA ALA A 335 -16.04 -0.97 -20.83
C ALA A 335 -15.76 -1.25 -19.34
N ILE A 336 -14.58 -0.89 -18.83
CA ILE A 336 -14.25 -1.01 -17.39
C ILE A 336 -15.19 -0.13 -16.55
N GLU A 337 -15.46 1.11 -16.98
CA GLU A 337 -16.39 2.01 -16.28
C GLU A 337 -17.82 1.45 -16.27
N GLU A 338 -18.29 0.80 -17.34
CA GLU A 338 -19.61 0.16 -17.39
C GLU A 338 -19.73 -1.01 -16.38
N VAL A 339 -18.70 -1.82 -16.25
CA VAL A 339 -18.67 -2.86 -15.20
C VAL A 339 -18.71 -2.24 -13.82
N HIS A 340 -17.96 -1.16 -13.58
CA HIS A 340 -18.00 -0.46 -12.30
C HIS A 340 -19.37 0.15 -11.99
N ASN A 341 -20.07 0.69 -12.98
CA ASN A 341 -21.42 1.21 -12.82
C ASN A 341 -22.43 0.10 -12.47
N THR A 342 -22.22 -1.10 -13.01
CA THR A 342 -23.04 -2.29 -12.72
C THR A 342 -22.75 -2.88 -11.34
N TYR A 343 -21.48 -2.91 -10.94
CA TYR A 343 -20.98 -3.46 -9.67
C TYR A 343 -20.12 -2.45 -8.91
N PRO A 344 -20.74 -1.37 -8.37
CA PRO A 344 -19.97 -0.32 -7.69
C PRO A 344 -19.33 -0.85 -6.39
N ASN A 345 -18.00 -0.74 -6.31
CA ASN A 345 -17.21 -1.13 -5.13
C ASN A 345 -17.58 -2.51 -4.57
N PRO A 346 -17.46 -3.59 -5.36
CA PRO A 346 -17.93 -4.92 -4.96
C PRO A 346 -17.11 -5.55 -3.81
N ALA A 347 -15.95 -4.97 -3.49
CA ALA A 347 -15.05 -5.44 -2.44
C ALA A 347 -14.36 -4.26 -1.72
N PRO A 348 -15.11 -3.45 -0.97
CA PRO A 348 -14.65 -2.24 -0.30
C PRO A 348 -13.64 -2.52 0.82
#